data_90a4aaef4c4e61e0523ade223216f279
#
_entry.id   90a4aaef4c4e61e0523ade223216f279
#
_cell.length_a   1.000
_cell.length_b   1.000
_cell.length_c   1.000
_cell.angle_alpha   90.00
_cell.angle_beta   90.00
_cell.angle_gamma   90.00
#
_symmetry.space_group_name_H-M   'P 1'
#
loop_
_entity.id
_entity.type
_entity.pdbx_description
1 polymer ?
#
loop_
_entity_poly.entity_id
_entity_poly.type
_entity_poly.pdbx_seq_one_letter_code
_entity_poly.pdbx_strand_id
1 'polypeptide(L)'
;MRAYLDYSATTPLAPEALAAMRPYLEGRFGNASSLHAWGREARAGLEGARADLARAVGARDPQGLVFLSGGTEADNLAVKGAARHGTARGRHVVVSAIEHHAVLEAAAVLEAEGFSVTRVPPGGDGRVDPDAFEAALRPGTVLAAVMLVNNETGAIQPLAEIAARCRARGVLVHADCVQALGKIPVDVEALGVDLAAFSAHKVYGPKGIGALYARPGTPMTALVHGGFQERSRRAGTEDVAGAVGFARAARLAVDALPQDGPRLAGLRDRLEAGLLAAAPGVRVNAGGAPRAPHITNLAFDGAAAESLLIALDLEGVAASAGAACSSGSLEPSHVLLAMGLAPERCASSLRFSLGRGTTADEIEYTIGVVARALERLRGAVPAGVG
;
A
#
# COMPACT_ATOMS: atom_id res chain seq x y z
N MET A 1 -6.79 -19.37 21.10
CA MET A 1 -6.76 -19.24 19.61
C MET A 1 -5.82 -18.11 19.27
N ARG A 2 -5.27 -18.06 18.05
CA ARG A 2 -4.54 -16.88 17.56
C ARG A 2 -5.22 -16.37 16.29
N ALA A 3 -5.36 -15.05 16.15
CA ALA A 3 -5.94 -14.41 14.97
C ALA A 3 -4.98 -13.32 14.47
N TYR A 4 -4.47 -13.48 13.24
CA TYR A 4 -3.62 -12.48 12.61
C TYR A 4 -4.47 -11.59 11.72
N LEU A 5 -4.78 -10.37 12.20
CA LEU A 5 -5.59 -9.38 11.49
C LEU A 5 -4.78 -8.12 11.14
N ASP A 6 -3.51 -8.31 10.76
CA ASP A 6 -2.60 -7.22 10.34
C ASP A 6 -1.93 -7.50 8.98
N TYR A 7 -2.69 -8.07 8.03
CA TYR A 7 -2.21 -8.39 6.69
C TYR A 7 -1.82 -7.15 5.86
N SER A 8 -2.29 -5.97 6.22
CA SER A 8 -1.84 -4.71 5.58
C SER A 8 -0.42 -4.32 6.00
N ALA A 9 0.08 -4.77 7.15
CA ALA A 9 1.47 -4.56 7.55
C ALA A 9 2.41 -5.49 6.78
N THR A 10 2.12 -6.78 6.73
CA THR A 10 2.84 -7.79 5.94
C THR A 10 2.02 -9.06 5.82
N THR A 11 2.36 -9.90 4.84
CA THR A 11 1.74 -11.21 4.67
C THR A 11 2.78 -12.33 4.84
N PRO A 12 2.38 -13.57 5.20
CA PRO A 12 3.28 -14.71 5.13
C PRO A 12 3.70 -14.98 3.68
N LEU A 13 4.90 -15.52 3.49
CA LEU A 13 5.37 -15.95 2.17
C LEU A 13 4.57 -17.17 1.71
N ALA A 14 3.98 -17.11 0.51
CA ALA A 14 3.28 -18.24 -0.08
C ALA A 14 4.26 -19.39 -0.37
N PRO A 15 3.89 -20.65 -0.05
CA PRO A 15 4.73 -21.82 -0.34
C PRO A 15 5.12 -21.93 -1.82
N GLU A 16 4.21 -21.58 -2.72
CA GLU A 16 4.43 -21.60 -4.17
C GLU A 16 5.40 -20.50 -4.63
N ALA A 17 5.42 -19.35 -3.94
CA ALA A 17 6.39 -18.30 -4.20
C ALA A 17 7.79 -18.76 -3.74
N LEU A 18 7.89 -19.35 -2.54
CA LEU A 18 9.14 -19.92 -2.03
C LEU A 18 9.67 -21.02 -2.96
N ALA A 19 8.80 -21.92 -3.42
CA ALA A 19 9.16 -22.99 -4.36
C ALA A 19 9.70 -22.42 -5.68
N ALA A 20 9.12 -21.32 -6.18
CA ALA A 20 9.58 -20.66 -7.39
C ALA A 20 10.94 -19.95 -7.21
N MET A 21 11.22 -19.43 -6.02
CA MET A 21 12.50 -18.77 -5.67
C MET A 21 13.66 -19.77 -5.55
N ARG A 22 13.39 -20.96 -4.98
CA ARG A 22 14.40 -21.94 -4.57
C ARG A 22 15.46 -22.26 -5.66
N PRO A 23 15.09 -22.51 -6.94
CA PRO A 23 16.10 -22.77 -7.98
C PRO A 23 17.13 -21.65 -8.16
N TYR A 24 16.73 -20.39 -7.93
CA TYR A 24 17.60 -19.23 -8.06
C TYR A 24 18.43 -18.93 -6.80
N LEU A 25 18.05 -19.50 -5.67
CA LEU A 25 18.83 -19.44 -4.42
C LEU A 25 19.90 -20.56 -4.35
N GLU A 26 19.66 -21.70 -5.02
CA GLU A 26 20.50 -22.90 -4.93
C GLU A 26 21.37 -23.11 -6.19
N GLY A 27 20.75 -23.36 -7.33
CA GLY A 27 21.48 -23.84 -8.54
C GLY A 27 21.61 -22.81 -9.65
N ARG A 28 20.64 -21.86 -9.82
CA ARG A 28 20.63 -20.85 -10.89
C ARG A 28 21.13 -19.50 -10.38
N PHE A 29 22.29 -19.51 -9.73
CA PHE A 29 22.87 -18.35 -9.02
C PHE A 29 23.57 -17.33 -9.92
N GLY A 30 23.52 -17.49 -11.26
CA GLY A 30 24.24 -16.65 -12.20
C GLY A 30 23.85 -15.18 -12.12
N ASN A 31 24.79 -14.28 -12.44
CA ASN A 31 24.51 -12.86 -12.60
C ASN A 31 23.79 -12.63 -13.94
N ALA A 32 22.59 -12.03 -13.90
CA ALA A 32 21.76 -11.79 -15.08
C ALA A 32 22.42 -10.87 -16.14
N SER A 33 23.48 -10.15 -15.78
CA SER A 33 24.26 -9.33 -16.71
C SER A 33 25.36 -10.11 -17.45
N SER A 34 25.67 -11.36 -17.05
CA SER A 34 26.73 -12.17 -17.64
C SER A 34 26.31 -12.86 -18.94
N LEU A 35 27.25 -12.99 -19.89
CA LEU A 35 26.97 -13.57 -21.20
C LEU A 35 27.04 -15.11 -21.24
N HIS A 36 27.65 -15.75 -20.24
CA HIS A 36 27.74 -17.22 -20.15
C HIS A 36 26.40 -17.88 -19.77
N ALA A 37 26.32 -19.20 -19.86
CA ALA A 37 25.07 -19.97 -19.67
C ALA A 37 24.36 -19.64 -18.35
N TRP A 38 25.06 -19.63 -17.21
CA TRP A 38 24.49 -19.29 -15.91
C TRP A 38 23.86 -17.89 -15.87
N GLY A 39 24.51 -16.90 -16.50
CA GLY A 39 23.95 -15.55 -16.59
C GLY A 39 22.70 -15.51 -17.47
N ARG A 40 22.68 -16.24 -18.59
CA ARG A 40 21.50 -16.31 -19.45
C ARG A 40 20.32 -16.99 -18.75
N GLU A 41 20.55 -18.04 -17.95
CA GLU A 41 19.51 -18.68 -17.15
C GLU A 41 18.91 -17.71 -16.12
N ALA A 42 19.76 -16.98 -15.39
CA ALA A 42 19.32 -15.97 -14.44
C ALA A 42 18.51 -14.87 -15.13
N ARG A 43 19.02 -14.37 -16.28
CA ARG A 43 18.30 -13.37 -17.09
C ARG A 43 16.95 -13.89 -17.59
N ALA A 44 16.88 -15.12 -18.03
CA ALA A 44 15.60 -15.72 -18.46
C ALA A 44 14.58 -15.76 -17.31
N GLY A 45 15.03 -16.08 -16.08
CA GLY A 45 14.19 -16.02 -14.88
C GLY A 45 13.71 -14.61 -14.57
N LEU A 46 14.60 -13.63 -14.61
CA LEU A 46 14.28 -12.22 -14.36
C LEU A 46 13.27 -11.67 -15.38
N GLU A 47 13.52 -11.89 -16.68
CA GLU A 47 12.61 -11.38 -17.73
C GLU A 47 11.28 -12.15 -17.75
N GLY A 48 11.27 -13.45 -17.43
CA GLY A 48 10.05 -14.23 -17.21
C GLY A 48 9.21 -13.67 -16.07
N ALA A 49 9.85 -13.36 -14.93
CA ALA A 49 9.20 -12.73 -13.79
C ALA A 49 8.64 -11.35 -14.15
N ARG A 50 9.41 -10.56 -14.90
CA ARG A 50 8.95 -9.25 -15.40
C ARG A 50 7.71 -9.34 -16.26
N ALA A 51 7.66 -10.30 -17.17
CA ALA A 51 6.50 -10.55 -18.03
C ALA A 51 5.27 -11.04 -17.24
N ASP A 52 5.48 -11.90 -16.23
CA ASP A 52 4.40 -12.38 -15.36
C ASP A 52 3.82 -11.25 -14.50
N LEU A 53 4.68 -10.41 -13.92
CA LEU A 53 4.23 -9.28 -13.13
C LEU A 53 3.52 -8.22 -14.00
N ALA A 54 4.02 -7.97 -15.23
CA ALA A 54 3.37 -7.09 -16.19
C ALA A 54 1.93 -7.52 -16.47
N ARG A 55 1.72 -8.83 -16.71
CA ARG A 55 0.36 -9.37 -16.88
C ARG A 55 -0.51 -9.20 -15.65
N ALA A 56 0.07 -9.41 -14.45
CA ALA A 56 -0.66 -9.29 -13.19
C ALA A 56 -1.15 -7.86 -12.90
N VAL A 57 -0.48 -6.83 -13.43
CA VAL A 57 -0.84 -5.42 -13.23
C VAL A 57 -1.47 -4.76 -14.46
N GLY A 58 -1.74 -5.52 -15.52
CA GLY A 58 -2.33 -5.00 -16.78
C GLY A 58 -1.39 -4.14 -17.62
N ALA A 59 -0.06 -4.25 -17.43
CA ALA A 59 0.91 -3.52 -18.24
C ALA A 59 1.12 -4.20 -19.59
N ARG A 60 0.99 -3.44 -20.71
CA ARG A 60 1.16 -3.97 -22.07
C ARG A 60 2.60 -4.34 -22.38
N ASP A 61 3.54 -3.52 -21.91
CA ASP A 61 4.97 -3.73 -22.13
C ASP A 61 5.68 -4.12 -20.83
N PRO A 62 6.20 -5.36 -20.70
CA PRO A 62 6.98 -5.75 -19.55
C PRO A 62 8.19 -4.83 -19.26
N GLN A 63 8.73 -4.18 -20.30
CA GLN A 63 9.86 -3.25 -20.18
C GLN A 63 9.51 -2.01 -19.33
N GLY A 64 8.22 -1.75 -19.12
CA GLY A 64 7.73 -0.73 -18.21
C GLY A 64 8.00 -1.05 -16.73
N LEU A 65 8.24 -2.32 -16.37
CA LEU A 65 8.51 -2.68 -14.98
C LEU A 65 10.00 -2.54 -14.62
N VAL A 66 10.26 -2.05 -13.42
CA VAL A 66 11.59 -1.93 -12.79
C VAL A 66 11.53 -2.65 -11.45
N PHE A 67 12.38 -3.65 -11.22
CA PHE A 67 12.50 -4.29 -9.92
C PHE A 67 13.32 -3.44 -8.95
N LEU A 68 12.85 -3.35 -7.71
CA LEU A 68 13.35 -2.50 -6.64
C LEU A 68 13.32 -3.26 -5.31
N SER A 69 13.86 -2.67 -4.24
CA SER A 69 13.89 -3.34 -2.92
C SER A 69 12.54 -3.37 -2.19
N GLY A 70 11.53 -2.66 -2.68
CA GLY A 70 10.19 -2.61 -2.06
C GLY A 70 9.34 -1.45 -2.56
N GLY A 71 8.14 -1.30 -1.99
CA GLY A 71 7.23 -0.19 -2.30
C GLY A 71 7.84 1.17 -1.99
N THR A 72 8.54 1.30 -0.86
CA THR A 72 9.18 2.57 -0.47
C THR A 72 10.22 3.04 -1.49
N GLU A 73 11.08 2.15 -2.03
CA GLU A 73 12.00 2.53 -3.10
C GLU A 73 11.25 2.89 -4.38
N ALA A 74 10.16 2.16 -4.69
CA ALA A 74 9.34 2.42 -5.86
C ALA A 74 8.66 3.80 -5.81
N ASP A 75 8.04 4.16 -4.68
CA ASP A 75 7.45 5.48 -4.46
C ASP A 75 8.49 6.60 -4.52
N ASN A 76 9.63 6.40 -3.87
CA ASN A 76 10.72 7.38 -3.91
C ASN A 76 11.24 7.60 -5.34
N LEU A 77 11.44 6.52 -6.11
CA LEU A 77 11.89 6.61 -7.50
C LEU A 77 10.84 7.30 -8.37
N ALA A 78 9.56 6.97 -8.19
CA ALA A 78 8.46 7.63 -8.90
C ALA A 78 8.40 9.12 -8.57
N VAL A 79 8.30 9.49 -7.29
CA VAL A 79 8.08 10.87 -6.87
C VAL A 79 9.32 11.73 -7.15
N LYS A 80 10.48 11.35 -6.62
CA LYS A 80 11.70 12.15 -6.79
C LYS A 80 12.27 12.07 -8.21
N GLY A 81 12.26 10.88 -8.81
CA GLY A 81 12.82 10.65 -10.14
C GLY A 81 12.05 11.41 -11.22
N ALA A 82 10.71 11.35 -11.23
CA ALA A 82 9.89 12.06 -12.19
C ALA A 82 9.91 13.59 -11.96
N ALA A 83 9.79 14.03 -10.70
CA ALA A 83 9.81 15.47 -10.40
C ALA A 83 11.14 16.14 -10.78
N ARG A 84 12.28 15.52 -10.44
CA ARG A 84 13.61 16.03 -10.78
C ARG A 84 13.85 16.08 -12.29
N HIS A 85 13.36 15.07 -13.02
CA HIS A 85 13.43 15.11 -14.50
C HIS A 85 12.57 16.24 -15.07
N GLY A 86 11.43 16.51 -14.46
CA GLY A 86 10.47 17.52 -14.89
C GLY A 86 10.84 18.98 -14.58
N THR A 87 11.98 19.25 -13.91
CA THR A 87 12.34 20.61 -13.41
C THR A 87 12.37 21.71 -14.48
N ALA A 88 12.68 21.39 -15.74
CA ALA A 88 12.63 22.33 -16.84
C ALA A 88 11.20 22.79 -17.16
N ARG A 89 10.17 22.00 -16.80
CA ARG A 89 8.74 22.32 -17.00
C ARG A 89 8.13 23.03 -15.81
N GLY A 90 8.69 22.83 -14.61
CA GLY A 90 8.23 23.42 -13.37
C GLY A 90 8.73 22.71 -12.13
N ARG A 91 8.39 23.27 -10.97
CA ARG A 91 8.78 22.75 -9.65
C ARG A 91 7.58 22.69 -8.71
N HIS A 92 6.48 22.12 -9.19
CA HIS A 92 5.30 21.90 -8.38
C HIS A 92 4.86 20.44 -8.45
N VAL A 93 4.53 19.87 -7.29
CA VAL A 93 4.01 18.50 -7.12
C VAL A 93 2.71 18.58 -6.33
N VAL A 94 1.72 17.78 -6.73
CA VAL A 94 0.46 17.61 -6.00
C VAL A 94 0.37 16.19 -5.49
N VAL A 95 0.13 16.02 -4.19
CA VAL A 95 -0.04 14.70 -3.57
C VAL A 95 -1.34 14.65 -2.77
N SER A 96 -1.93 13.49 -2.61
CA SER A 96 -3.01 13.37 -1.63
C SER A 96 -2.45 13.47 -0.20
N ALA A 97 -3.23 14.03 0.73
CA ALA A 97 -2.79 14.16 2.13
C ALA A 97 -2.83 12.82 2.89
N ILE A 98 -3.39 11.76 2.28
CA ILE A 98 -3.55 10.43 2.86
C ILE A 98 -2.58 9.40 2.28
N GLU A 99 -1.52 9.84 1.60
CA GLU A 99 -0.49 8.97 1.06
C GLU A 99 0.27 8.23 2.17
N HIS A 100 0.88 7.11 1.78
CA HIS A 100 1.88 6.46 2.63
C HIS A 100 3.09 7.40 2.86
N HIS A 101 3.75 7.29 4.02
CA HIS A 101 4.94 8.10 4.34
C HIS A 101 6.03 8.04 3.27
N ALA A 102 6.14 6.92 2.52
CA ALA A 102 7.10 6.82 1.40
C ALA A 102 6.88 7.89 0.32
N VAL A 103 5.63 8.31 0.09
CA VAL A 103 5.25 9.39 -0.84
C VAL A 103 5.37 10.75 -0.16
N LEU A 104 4.83 10.90 1.07
CA LEU A 104 4.82 12.19 1.78
C LEU A 104 6.24 12.66 2.11
N GLU A 105 7.11 11.76 2.60
CA GLU A 105 8.51 12.10 2.90
C GLU A 105 9.32 12.34 1.62
N ALA A 106 9.04 11.59 0.53
CA ALA A 106 9.66 11.89 -0.77
C ALA A 106 9.26 13.29 -1.29
N ALA A 107 8.01 13.70 -1.06
CA ALA A 107 7.54 15.04 -1.38
C ALA A 107 8.18 16.11 -0.47
N ALA A 108 8.35 15.83 0.84
CA ALA A 108 9.04 16.73 1.77
C ALA A 108 10.52 16.94 1.38
N VAL A 109 11.20 15.88 0.90
CA VAL A 109 12.57 16.03 0.35
C VAL A 109 12.56 16.97 -0.86
N LEU A 110 11.58 16.88 -1.75
CA LEU A 110 11.46 17.80 -2.89
C LEU A 110 11.19 19.25 -2.43
N GLU A 111 10.43 19.47 -1.35
CA GLU A 111 10.26 20.80 -0.75
C GLU A 111 11.60 21.40 -0.31
N ALA A 112 12.44 20.59 0.35
CA ALA A 112 13.80 21.00 0.73
C ALA A 112 14.71 21.30 -0.50
N GLU A 113 14.41 20.70 -1.66
CA GLU A 113 15.09 20.95 -2.94
C GLU A 113 14.50 22.14 -3.72
N GLY A 114 13.55 22.89 -3.14
CA GLY A 114 12.96 24.08 -3.74
C GLY A 114 11.75 23.81 -4.65
N PHE A 115 11.12 22.65 -4.55
CA PHE A 115 9.79 22.42 -5.12
C PHE A 115 8.72 22.99 -4.19
N SER A 116 7.58 23.34 -4.74
CA SER A 116 6.36 23.54 -3.97
C SER A 116 5.51 22.26 -4.00
N VAL A 117 4.94 21.88 -2.87
CA VAL A 117 4.07 20.71 -2.75
C VAL A 117 2.69 21.15 -2.26
N THR A 118 1.65 20.76 -3.01
CA THR A 118 0.26 20.88 -2.55
C THR A 118 -0.25 19.53 -2.09
N ARG A 119 -0.72 19.47 -0.85
CA ARG A 119 -1.34 18.27 -0.27
C ARG A 119 -2.85 18.44 -0.30
N VAL A 120 -3.56 17.58 -1.06
CA VAL A 120 -5.01 17.64 -1.23
C VAL A 120 -5.67 16.75 -0.16
N PRO A 121 -6.48 17.32 0.74
CA PRO A 121 -7.16 16.54 1.77
C PRO A 121 -8.27 15.67 1.15
N PRO A 122 -8.60 14.52 1.77
CA PRO A 122 -9.79 13.75 1.42
C PRO A 122 -11.05 14.37 2.02
N GLY A 123 -12.21 13.90 1.58
CA GLY A 123 -13.47 14.06 2.32
C GLY A 123 -13.53 13.21 3.59
N GLY A 124 -14.60 13.38 4.37
CA GLY A 124 -14.83 12.59 5.59
C GLY A 124 -15.01 11.09 5.36
N ASP A 125 -15.26 10.67 4.12
CA ASP A 125 -15.31 9.29 3.67
C ASP A 125 -13.91 8.70 3.33
N GLY A 126 -12.83 9.50 3.43
CA GLY A 126 -11.47 9.10 3.13
C GLY A 126 -11.12 9.09 1.63
N ARG A 127 -11.96 9.66 0.77
CA ARG A 127 -11.71 9.78 -0.67
C ARG A 127 -11.33 11.19 -1.04
N VAL A 128 -10.35 11.32 -1.92
CA VAL A 128 -9.96 12.60 -2.51
C VAL A 128 -10.98 13.00 -3.59
N ASP A 129 -11.49 14.20 -3.51
CA ASP A 129 -12.39 14.75 -4.53
C ASP A 129 -11.59 15.07 -5.81
N PRO A 130 -11.96 14.49 -6.98
CA PRO A 130 -11.31 14.80 -8.26
C PRO A 130 -11.34 16.28 -8.64
N ASP A 131 -12.41 17.02 -8.29
CA ASP A 131 -12.51 18.45 -8.57
C ASP A 131 -11.52 19.26 -7.72
N ALA A 132 -11.43 18.94 -6.42
CA ALA A 132 -10.45 19.54 -5.52
C ALA A 132 -9.01 19.21 -5.95
N PHE A 133 -8.76 17.98 -6.41
CA PHE A 133 -7.45 17.56 -6.91
C PHE A 133 -7.08 18.33 -8.20
N GLU A 134 -8.01 18.46 -9.13
CA GLU A 134 -7.80 19.23 -10.37
C GLU A 134 -7.54 20.72 -10.07
N ALA A 135 -8.27 21.30 -9.13
CA ALA A 135 -8.09 22.70 -8.72
C ALA A 135 -6.70 22.98 -8.13
N ALA A 136 -6.05 21.95 -7.55
CA ALA A 136 -4.68 22.05 -7.04
C ALA A 136 -3.60 22.05 -8.15
N LEU A 137 -3.94 21.63 -9.37
CA LEU A 137 -3.02 21.65 -10.51
C LEU A 137 -2.85 23.08 -11.03
N ARG A 138 -1.60 23.49 -11.23
CA ARG A 138 -1.25 24.83 -11.73
C ARG A 138 -0.17 24.76 -12.80
N PRO A 139 0.08 25.83 -13.56
CA PRO A 139 1.23 25.90 -14.46
C PRO A 139 2.51 25.55 -13.68
N GLY A 140 3.33 24.66 -14.24
CA GLY A 140 4.53 24.16 -13.55
C GLY A 140 4.30 22.95 -12.63
N THR A 141 3.09 22.41 -12.52
CA THR A 141 2.87 21.08 -11.92
C THR A 141 3.47 20.02 -12.83
N VAL A 142 4.38 19.21 -12.30
CA VAL A 142 5.09 18.18 -13.07
C VAL A 142 4.67 16.75 -12.69
N LEU A 143 4.15 16.56 -11.47
CA LEU A 143 3.76 15.26 -10.94
C LEU A 143 2.54 15.40 -10.02
N ALA A 144 1.65 14.44 -10.12
CA ALA A 144 0.55 14.17 -9.22
C ALA A 144 0.74 12.77 -8.59
N ALA A 145 0.52 12.62 -7.29
CA ALA A 145 0.58 11.31 -6.62
C ALA A 145 -0.69 11.05 -5.82
N VAL A 146 -1.34 9.90 -6.10
CA VAL A 146 -2.56 9.45 -5.41
C VAL A 146 -2.51 7.93 -5.26
N MET A 147 -2.57 7.43 -4.04
CA MET A 147 -2.66 5.98 -3.80
C MET A 147 -3.99 5.41 -4.33
N LEU A 148 -3.99 4.14 -4.74
CA LEU A 148 -5.23 3.51 -5.23
C LEU A 148 -6.11 3.02 -4.06
N VAL A 149 -5.50 2.45 -3.03
CA VAL A 149 -6.19 1.96 -1.82
C VAL A 149 -5.47 2.48 -0.60
N ASN A 150 -6.19 3.17 0.28
CA ASN A 150 -5.61 3.65 1.52
C ASN A 150 -5.32 2.48 2.47
N ASN A 151 -4.09 2.42 2.98
CA ASN A 151 -3.58 1.33 3.81
C ASN A 151 -4.15 1.29 5.23
N GLU A 152 -4.83 2.35 5.68
CA GLU A 152 -5.42 2.43 7.02
C GLU A 152 -6.94 2.22 7.00
N THR A 153 -7.64 2.86 6.08
CA THR A 153 -9.10 2.84 6.00
C THR A 153 -9.65 1.84 4.98
N GLY A 154 -8.83 1.46 4.02
CA GLY A 154 -9.24 0.65 2.87
C GLY A 154 -9.99 1.44 1.79
N ALA A 155 -10.20 2.75 1.95
CA ALA A 155 -10.92 3.57 0.96
C ALA A 155 -10.23 3.51 -0.42
N ILE A 156 -11.03 3.19 -1.45
CA ILE A 156 -10.59 3.13 -2.86
C ILE A 156 -10.72 4.52 -3.45
N GLN A 157 -9.62 5.06 -3.96
CA GLN A 157 -9.57 6.40 -4.53
C GLN A 157 -10.09 6.43 -5.97
N PRO A 158 -10.67 7.55 -6.44
CA PRO A 158 -11.16 7.74 -7.80
C PRO A 158 -9.99 8.01 -8.76
N LEU A 159 -8.98 7.13 -8.74
CA LEU A 159 -7.69 7.35 -9.38
C LEU A 159 -7.79 7.53 -10.89
N ALA A 160 -8.61 6.71 -11.58
CA ALA A 160 -8.75 6.82 -13.04
C ALA A 160 -9.28 8.20 -13.48
N GLU A 161 -10.23 8.77 -12.73
CA GLU A 161 -10.76 10.10 -12.98
C GLU A 161 -9.71 11.18 -12.73
N ILE A 162 -9.01 11.12 -11.58
CA ILE A 162 -7.92 12.04 -11.26
C ILE A 162 -6.81 11.95 -12.33
N ALA A 163 -6.44 10.74 -12.74
CA ALA A 163 -5.42 10.52 -13.78
C ALA A 163 -5.82 11.13 -15.13
N ALA A 164 -7.08 10.99 -15.53
CA ALA A 164 -7.58 11.60 -16.76
C ALA A 164 -7.47 13.14 -16.75
N ARG A 165 -7.82 13.77 -15.61
CA ARG A 165 -7.73 15.23 -15.42
C ARG A 165 -6.28 15.73 -15.40
N CYS A 166 -5.39 15.02 -14.72
CA CYS A 166 -3.96 15.32 -14.70
C CYS A 166 -3.34 15.23 -16.10
N ARG A 167 -3.67 14.15 -16.83
CA ARG A 167 -3.19 13.93 -18.19
C ARG A 167 -3.64 15.03 -19.16
N ALA A 168 -4.90 15.49 -19.05
CA ALA A 168 -5.40 16.60 -19.86
C ALA A 168 -4.58 17.90 -19.69
N ARG A 169 -3.88 18.03 -18.55
CA ARG A 169 -2.96 19.13 -18.23
C ARG A 169 -1.47 18.80 -18.46
N GLY A 170 -1.18 17.62 -19.00
CA GLY A 170 0.19 17.16 -19.25
C GLY A 170 0.98 16.88 -17.96
N VAL A 171 0.33 16.60 -16.84
CA VAL A 171 0.93 16.27 -15.55
C VAL A 171 1.07 14.76 -15.44
N LEU A 172 2.27 14.26 -15.05
CA LEU A 172 2.50 12.85 -14.80
C LEU A 172 1.74 12.38 -13.55
N VAL A 173 1.25 11.14 -13.57
CA VAL A 173 0.51 10.55 -12.45
C VAL A 173 1.23 9.34 -11.89
N HIS A 174 1.53 9.39 -10.59
CA HIS A 174 2.00 8.27 -9.80
C HIS A 174 0.88 7.71 -8.93
N ALA A 175 0.78 6.37 -8.89
CA ALA A 175 -0.14 5.63 -8.04
C ALA A 175 0.62 4.70 -7.08
N ASP A 176 0.45 4.86 -5.76
CA ASP A 176 0.79 3.79 -4.83
C ASP A 176 -0.30 2.71 -4.90
N CYS A 177 0.03 1.56 -5.53
CA CYS A 177 -0.84 0.40 -5.67
C CYS A 177 -0.48 -0.74 -4.72
N VAL A 178 0.35 -0.48 -3.71
CA VAL A 178 0.88 -1.49 -2.77
C VAL A 178 -0.24 -2.23 -2.03
N GLN A 179 -1.31 -1.55 -1.65
CA GLN A 179 -2.46 -2.16 -0.99
C GLN A 179 -3.55 -2.64 -1.97
N ALA A 180 -3.39 -2.38 -3.26
CA ALA A 180 -4.39 -2.71 -4.28
C ALA A 180 -4.12 -4.06 -4.97
N LEU A 181 -2.85 -4.35 -5.32
CA LEU A 181 -2.48 -5.54 -6.07
C LEU A 181 -2.94 -6.82 -5.36
N GLY A 182 -3.69 -7.66 -6.07
CA GLY A 182 -4.22 -8.93 -5.56
C GLY A 182 -5.28 -8.79 -4.46
N LYS A 183 -5.85 -7.59 -4.27
CA LYS A 183 -6.94 -7.28 -3.33
C LYS A 183 -8.16 -6.71 -4.05
N ILE A 184 -7.91 -5.90 -5.07
CA ILE A 184 -8.89 -5.41 -6.04
C ILE A 184 -8.29 -5.55 -7.44
N PRO A 185 -9.11 -5.49 -8.52
CA PRO A 185 -8.57 -5.45 -9.88
C PRO A 185 -7.64 -4.24 -10.06
N VAL A 186 -6.45 -4.49 -10.61
CA VAL A 186 -5.47 -3.45 -10.96
C VAL A 186 -5.10 -3.62 -12.43
N ASP A 187 -5.34 -2.58 -13.21
CA ASP A 187 -4.93 -2.46 -14.61
C ASP A 187 -4.36 -1.06 -14.81
N VAL A 188 -3.02 -0.96 -14.90
CA VAL A 188 -2.31 0.32 -14.98
C VAL A 188 -2.63 1.09 -16.26
N GLU A 189 -3.02 0.39 -17.34
CA GLU A 189 -3.43 1.01 -18.58
C GLU A 189 -4.84 1.62 -18.46
N ALA A 190 -5.78 0.87 -17.89
CA ALA A 190 -7.14 1.35 -17.64
C ALA A 190 -7.19 2.49 -16.60
N LEU A 191 -6.36 2.41 -15.55
CA LEU A 191 -6.19 3.48 -14.57
C LEU A 191 -5.58 4.74 -15.19
N GLY A 192 -4.86 4.57 -16.30
CA GLY A 192 -4.29 5.69 -17.02
C GLY A 192 -3.12 6.37 -16.30
N VAL A 193 -2.45 5.71 -15.38
CA VAL A 193 -1.30 6.24 -14.64
C VAL A 193 -0.01 6.12 -15.45
N ASP A 194 0.97 6.98 -15.15
CA ASP A 194 2.29 6.94 -15.77
C ASP A 194 3.28 6.12 -14.94
N LEU A 195 3.08 6.08 -13.62
CA LEU A 195 3.91 5.39 -12.65
C LEU A 195 3.00 4.66 -11.64
N ALA A 196 3.36 3.41 -11.28
CA ALA A 196 2.64 2.68 -10.24
C ALA A 196 3.60 1.83 -9.39
N ALA A 197 3.52 1.97 -8.05
CA ALA A 197 4.36 1.25 -7.10
C ALA A 197 3.69 -0.02 -6.59
N PHE A 198 4.49 -1.08 -6.41
CA PHE A 198 4.06 -2.39 -5.92
C PHE A 198 5.08 -2.98 -4.93
N SER A 199 4.61 -3.78 -3.97
CA SER A 199 5.46 -4.45 -2.98
C SER A 199 5.09 -5.92 -2.82
N ALA A 200 6.07 -6.81 -2.90
CA ALA A 200 5.84 -8.25 -2.89
C ALA A 200 5.25 -8.76 -1.58
N HIS A 201 5.75 -8.27 -0.43
CA HIS A 201 5.32 -8.77 0.88
C HIS A 201 3.88 -8.41 1.25
N LYS A 202 3.20 -7.59 0.46
CA LYS A 202 1.77 -7.30 0.64
C LYS A 202 0.86 -8.28 -0.11
N VAL A 203 1.45 -9.11 -0.99
CA VAL A 203 0.72 -10.09 -1.82
C VAL A 203 1.26 -11.51 -1.67
N TYR A 204 1.76 -11.85 -0.47
CA TYR A 204 2.32 -13.17 -0.14
C TYR A 204 3.64 -13.49 -0.87
N GLY A 205 4.34 -12.45 -1.36
CA GLY A 205 5.69 -12.54 -1.88
C GLY A 205 6.77 -12.29 -0.82
N PRO A 206 8.05 -12.38 -1.18
CA PRO A 206 9.15 -12.15 -0.25
C PRO A 206 9.26 -10.68 0.15
N LYS A 207 9.79 -10.42 1.35
CA LYS A 207 10.25 -9.09 1.77
C LYS A 207 11.52 -8.73 0.99
N GLY A 208 11.81 -7.44 0.89
CA GLY A 208 13.04 -6.95 0.27
C GLY A 208 12.96 -6.80 -1.25
N ILE A 209 11.77 -6.98 -1.86
CA ILE A 209 11.54 -6.71 -3.28
C ILE A 209 10.20 -6.02 -3.52
N GLY A 210 10.19 -5.14 -4.51
CA GLY A 210 9.04 -4.46 -5.06
C GLY A 210 9.24 -4.16 -6.54
N ALA A 211 8.33 -3.42 -7.13
CA ALA A 211 8.46 -2.98 -8.52
C ALA A 211 7.80 -1.61 -8.71
N LEU A 212 8.34 -0.86 -9.66
CA LEU A 212 7.73 0.33 -10.23
C LEU A 212 7.33 0.03 -11.67
N TYR A 213 6.05 0.19 -11.99
CA TYR A 213 5.63 0.37 -13.37
C TYR A 213 5.93 1.81 -13.78
N ALA A 214 6.60 1.98 -14.89
CA ALA A 214 6.77 3.25 -15.58
C ALA A 214 6.28 3.07 -17.02
N ARG A 215 5.23 3.77 -17.40
CA ARG A 215 4.71 3.75 -18.78
C ARG A 215 5.86 3.99 -19.76
N PRO A 216 5.98 3.25 -20.87
CA PRO A 216 6.99 3.50 -21.88
C PRO A 216 7.06 4.97 -22.30
N GLY A 217 8.25 5.57 -22.24
CA GLY A 217 8.47 6.99 -22.51
C GLY A 217 8.28 7.92 -21.30
N THR A 218 7.85 7.44 -20.14
CA THR A 218 7.82 8.26 -18.92
C THR A 218 9.23 8.64 -18.49
N PRO A 219 9.57 9.94 -18.46
CA PRO A 219 10.90 10.39 -18.10
C PRO A 219 11.13 10.28 -16.59
N MET A 220 12.35 9.84 -16.20
CA MET A 220 12.67 9.63 -14.79
C MET A 220 14.18 9.69 -14.57
N THR A 221 14.61 10.36 -13.51
CA THR A 221 16.00 10.37 -13.06
C THR A 221 16.21 9.23 -12.07
N ALA A 222 17.23 8.38 -12.32
CA ALA A 222 17.60 7.30 -11.40
C ALA A 222 18.02 7.87 -10.03
N LEU A 223 17.68 7.14 -8.95
CA LEU A 223 18.11 7.48 -7.59
C LEU A 223 19.33 6.68 -7.14
N VAL A 224 19.47 5.46 -7.63
CA VAL A 224 20.60 4.58 -7.33
C VAL A 224 21.48 4.51 -8.58
N HIS A 225 22.72 4.97 -8.44
CA HIS A 225 23.68 5.08 -9.54
C HIS A 225 24.68 3.93 -9.50
N GLY A 226 25.13 3.46 -10.69
CA GLY A 226 26.08 2.36 -10.84
C GLY A 226 26.05 1.78 -12.26
N GLY A 227 25.91 0.44 -12.36
CA GLY A 227 25.82 -0.25 -13.65
C GLY A 227 24.49 -0.01 -14.37
N PHE A 228 24.35 -0.64 -15.55
CA PHE A 228 23.20 -0.42 -16.45
C PHE A 228 22.00 -1.34 -16.18
N GLN A 229 21.93 -1.94 -14.98
CA GLN A 229 20.82 -2.79 -14.59
C GLN A 229 19.49 -2.02 -14.68
N GLU A 230 18.39 -2.75 -14.79
CA GLU A 230 17.04 -2.18 -14.94
C GLU A 230 17.00 -1.05 -16.00
N ARG A 231 17.79 -1.17 -17.06
CA ARG A 231 17.89 -0.20 -18.18
C ARG A 231 18.32 1.20 -17.68
N SER A 232 19.33 1.25 -16.81
CA SER A 232 19.84 2.48 -16.19
C SER A 232 18.83 3.23 -15.30
N ARG A 233 17.72 2.60 -14.94
CA ARG A 233 16.72 3.19 -14.04
C ARG A 233 17.00 2.86 -12.57
N ARG A 234 17.70 1.73 -12.33
CA ARG A 234 18.10 1.31 -10.98
C ARG A 234 19.34 0.41 -11.09
N ALA A 235 20.47 0.89 -10.62
CA ALA A 235 21.72 0.15 -10.64
C ALA A 235 21.80 -0.89 -9.51
N GLY A 236 22.69 -1.87 -9.66
CA GLY A 236 22.95 -2.94 -8.70
C GLY A 236 22.47 -4.30 -9.23
N THR A 237 23.16 -5.36 -8.82
CA THR A 237 22.82 -6.73 -9.22
C THR A 237 21.37 -7.04 -8.87
N GLU A 238 20.65 -7.60 -9.84
CA GLU A 238 19.23 -7.88 -9.72
C GLU A 238 18.98 -9.09 -8.79
N ASP A 239 18.00 -8.96 -7.90
CA ASP A 239 17.49 -10.07 -7.08
C ASP A 239 16.56 -10.94 -7.92
N VAL A 240 17.15 -11.89 -8.67
CA VAL A 240 16.37 -12.79 -9.54
C VAL A 240 15.42 -13.67 -8.74
N ALA A 241 15.85 -14.19 -7.61
CA ALA A 241 15.02 -15.05 -6.76
C ALA A 241 13.81 -14.28 -6.22
N GLY A 242 14.03 -13.07 -5.69
CA GLY A 242 12.95 -12.20 -5.22
C GLY A 242 11.99 -11.81 -6.33
N ALA A 243 12.49 -11.45 -7.51
CA ALA A 243 11.67 -11.09 -8.67
C ALA A 243 10.74 -12.26 -9.08
N VAL A 244 11.28 -13.49 -9.16
CA VAL A 244 10.49 -14.69 -9.48
C VAL A 244 9.46 -14.98 -8.39
N GLY A 245 9.84 -14.87 -7.11
CA GLY A 245 8.93 -15.03 -5.99
C GLY A 245 7.80 -13.99 -6.00
N PHE A 246 8.13 -12.73 -6.26
CA PHE A 246 7.14 -11.66 -6.36
C PHE A 246 6.15 -11.90 -7.51
N ALA A 247 6.64 -12.17 -8.71
CA ALA A 247 5.79 -12.42 -9.86
C ALA A 247 4.85 -13.62 -9.63
N ARG A 248 5.36 -14.70 -9.04
CA ARG A 248 4.55 -15.87 -8.67
C ARG A 248 3.47 -15.53 -7.67
N ALA A 249 3.80 -14.79 -6.61
CA ALA A 249 2.85 -14.36 -5.59
C ALA A 249 1.78 -13.42 -6.15
N ALA A 250 2.17 -12.44 -6.96
CA ALA A 250 1.26 -11.50 -7.61
C ALA A 250 0.25 -12.23 -8.50
N ARG A 251 0.73 -13.14 -9.34
CA ARG A 251 -0.14 -13.96 -10.19
C ARG A 251 -1.15 -14.76 -9.38
N LEU A 252 -0.69 -15.50 -8.35
CA LEU A 252 -1.58 -16.26 -7.47
C LEU A 252 -2.62 -15.37 -6.78
N ALA A 253 -2.23 -14.13 -6.40
CA ALA A 253 -3.14 -13.20 -5.77
C ALA A 253 -4.21 -12.67 -6.73
N VAL A 254 -3.83 -12.39 -7.98
CA VAL A 254 -4.76 -11.95 -9.03
C VAL A 254 -5.69 -13.09 -9.45
N ASP A 255 -5.16 -14.29 -9.66
CA ASP A 255 -5.95 -15.47 -10.04
C ASP A 255 -7.00 -15.84 -8.97
N ALA A 256 -6.67 -15.66 -7.69
CA ALA A 256 -7.57 -15.94 -6.57
C ALA A 256 -8.59 -14.82 -6.27
N LEU A 257 -8.40 -13.62 -6.84
CA LEU A 257 -9.21 -12.44 -6.52
C LEU A 257 -10.73 -12.64 -6.67
N PRO A 258 -11.24 -13.33 -7.72
CA PRO A 258 -12.69 -13.56 -7.85
C PRO A 258 -13.31 -14.34 -6.69
N GLN A 259 -12.52 -15.16 -5.99
CA GLN A 259 -12.96 -15.95 -4.84
C GLN A 259 -12.62 -15.25 -3.52
N ASP A 260 -11.39 -14.75 -3.37
CA ASP A 260 -10.91 -14.11 -2.15
C ASP A 260 -11.60 -12.76 -1.89
N GLY A 261 -11.87 -11.98 -2.93
CA GLY A 261 -12.48 -10.66 -2.78
C GLY A 261 -13.83 -10.70 -2.05
N PRO A 262 -14.84 -11.41 -2.56
CA PRO A 262 -16.14 -11.52 -1.89
C PRO A 262 -16.06 -12.19 -0.51
N ARG A 263 -15.20 -13.21 -0.34
CA ARG A 263 -14.99 -13.90 0.94
C ARG A 263 -14.42 -12.94 2.00
N LEU A 264 -13.38 -12.20 1.67
CA LEU A 264 -12.76 -11.24 2.60
C LEU A 264 -13.70 -10.08 2.92
N ALA A 265 -14.47 -9.60 1.95
CA ALA A 265 -15.50 -8.57 2.19
C ALA A 265 -16.54 -9.08 3.20
N GLY A 266 -17.06 -10.30 3.02
CA GLY A 266 -18.00 -10.90 3.96
C GLY A 266 -17.45 -11.08 5.37
N LEU A 267 -16.16 -11.47 5.51
CA LEU A 267 -15.50 -11.58 6.81
C LEU A 267 -15.27 -10.21 7.46
N ARG A 268 -14.86 -9.21 6.68
CA ARG A 268 -14.72 -7.82 7.14
C ARG A 268 -16.06 -7.27 7.63
N ASP A 269 -17.11 -7.42 6.85
CA ASP A 269 -18.45 -6.91 7.19
C ASP A 269 -19.01 -7.62 8.43
N ARG A 270 -18.73 -8.93 8.59
CA ARG A 270 -19.06 -9.69 9.79
C ARG A 270 -18.32 -9.17 11.02
N LEU A 271 -17.04 -8.88 10.91
CA LEU A 271 -16.25 -8.27 11.98
C LEU A 271 -16.81 -6.90 12.37
N GLU A 272 -17.10 -6.03 11.41
CA GLU A 272 -17.69 -4.71 11.65
C GLU A 272 -19.05 -4.84 12.37
N ALA A 273 -19.96 -5.63 11.82
CA ALA A 273 -21.29 -5.82 12.40
C ALA A 273 -21.22 -6.39 13.83
N GLY A 274 -20.35 -7.38 14.05
CA GLY A 274 -20.14 -7.98 15.37
C GLY A 274 -19.60 -6.98 16.39
N LEU A 275 -18.63 -6.16 16.03
CA LEU A 275 -18.03 -5.15 16.91
C LEU A 275 -19.00 -4.00 17.20
N LEU A 276 -19.77 -3.54 16.20
CA LEU A 276 -20.83 -2.53 16.38
C LEU A 276 -21.93 -3.01 17.33
N ALA A 277 -22.29 -4.29 17.25
CA ALA A 277 -23.31 -4.88 18.12
C ALA A 277 -22.80 -5.18 19.54
N ALA A 278 -21.52 -5.58 19.68
CA ALA A 278 -20.94 -6.03 20.94
C ALA A 278 -20.60 -4.89 21.91
N ALA A 279 -20.38 -3.66 21.40
CA ALA A 279 -19.96 -2.55 22.25
C ALA A 279 -20.51 -1.20 21.76
N PRO A 280 -21.24 -0.43 22.62
CA PRO A 280 -21.64 0.93 22.29
C PRO A 280 -20.41 1.82 22.08
N GLY A 281 -20.54 2.86 21.23
CA GLY A 281 -19.43 3.80 20.93
C GLY A 281 -18.35 3.24 20.00
N VAL A 282 -18.60 2.12 19.32
CA VAL A 282 -17.78 1.66 18.19
C VAL A 282 -18.28 2.33 16.92
N ARG A 283 -17.36 2.83 16.08
CA ARG A 283 -17.71 3.49 14.80
C ARG A 283 -16.72 3.09 13.71
N VAL A 284 -17.23 2.83 12.50
CA VAL A 284 -16.38 2.57 11.33
C VAL A 284 -15.89 3.90 10.77
N ASN A 285 -14.59 4.02 10.54
CA ASN A 285 -13.98 5.13 9.81
C ASN A 285 -14.02 4.84 8.30
N ALA A 286 -14.33 5.83 7.47
CA ALA A 286 -14.51 5.71 6.02
C ALA A 286 -15.59 4.69 5.59
N GLY A 287 -16.58 4.40 6.44
CA GLY A 287 -17.62 3.40 6.16
C GLY A 287 -18.51 3.71 4.96
N GLY A 288 -18.61 4.97 4.55
CA GLY A 288 -19.38 5.41 3.39
C GLY A 288 -18.68 5.28 2.04
N ALA A 289 -17.37 5.01 2.00
CA ALA A 289 -16.60 4.89 0.77
C ALA A 289 -16.69 3.48 0.16
N PRO A 290 -16.47 3.31 -1.16
CA PRO A 290 -16.00 2.05 -1.72
C PRO A 290 -14.68 1.66 -1.05
N ARG A 291 -14.62 0.43 -0.49
CA ARG A 291 -13.46 -0.03 0.28
C ARG A 291 -12.92 -1.35 -0.25
N ALA A 292 -11.60 -1.51 -0.15
CA ALA A 292 -10.95 -2.77 -0.39
C ALA A 292 -11.50 -3.85 0.57
N PRO A 293 -11.64 -5.11 0.11
CA PRO A 293 -12.37 -6.14 0.86
C PRO A 293 -11.70 -6.56 2.17
N HIS A 294 -10.43 -6.24 2.35
CA HIS A 294 -9.59 -6.79 3.41
C HIS A 294 -9.25 -5.81 4.54
N ILE A 295 -9.67 -4.55 4.47
CA ILE A 295 -9.31 -3.53 5.48
C ILE A 295 -10.57 -2.95 6.09
N THR A 296 -10.57 -2.82 7.42
CA THR A 296 -11.49 -1.97 8.16
C THR A 296 -10.74 -1.17 9.23
N ASN A 297 -11.22 0.04 9.48
CA ASN A 297 -10.71 0.92 10.52
C ASN A 297 -11.87 1.31 11.44
N LEU A 298 -11.73 1.04 12.74
CA LEU A 298 -12.79 1.28 13.71
C LEU A 298 -12.26 2.12 14.88
N ALA A 299 -13.04 3.11 15.28
CA ALA A 299 -12.82 3.88 16.50
C ALA A 299 -13.60 3.25 17.66
N PHE A 300 -13.00 3.29 18.86
CA PHE A 300 -13.51 2.68 20.08
C PHE A 300 -13.61 3.73 21.18
N ASP A 301 -14.73 4.42 21.29
CA ASP A 301 -14.94 5.49 22.28
C ASP A 301 -14.62 4.99 23.69
N GLY A 302 -13.83 5.76 24.44
CA GLY A 302 -13.46 5.46 25.82
C GLY A 302 -12.35 4.41 25.98
N ALA A 303 -11.65 4.04 24.90
CA ALA A 303 -10.47 3.16 24.96
C ALA A 303 -9.35 3.71 24.09
N ALA A 304 -8.15 3.93 24.67
CA ALA A 304 -6.99 4.29 23.90
C ALA A 304 -6.55 3.11 23.02
N ALA A 305 -6.20 3.39 21.75
CA ALA A 305 -5.78 2.38 20.79
C ALA A 305 -4.62 1.51 21.30
N GLU A 306 -3.64 2.13 21.96
CA GLU A 306 -2.48 1.43 22.55
C GLU A 306 -2.90 0.40 23.60
N SER A 307 -3.74 0.82 24.57
CA SER A 307 -4.22 -0.07 25.62
C SER A 307 -5.03 -1.24 25.04
N LEU A 308 -5.84 -0.95 24.01
CA LEU A 308 -6.62 -1.98 23.33
C LEU A 308 -5.72 -2.94 22.55
N LEU A 309 -4.70 -2.44 21.84
CA LEU A 309 -3.72 -3.29 21.12
C LEU A 309 -2.98 -4.23 22.07
N ILE A 310 -2.52 -3.74 23.23
CA ILE A 310 -1.87 -4.57 24.25
C ILE A 310 -2.83 -5.65 24.75
N ALA A 311 -4.09 -5.29 25.03
CA ALA A 311 -5.09 -6.25 25.49
C ALA A 311 -5.40 -7.32 24.44
N LEU A 312 -5.43 -6.94 23.15
CA LEU A 312 -5.64 -7.86 22.03
C LEU A 312 -4.46 -8.83 21.86
N ASP A 313 -3.22 -8.31 21.91
CA ASP A 313 -2.00 -9.11 21.77
C ASP A 313 -1.87 -10.16 22.87
N LEU A 314 -2.18 -9.81 24.11
CA LEU A 314 -2.21 -10.75 25.24
C LEU A 314 -3.21 -11.91 25.04
N GLU A 315 -4.27 -11.68 24.30
CA GLU A 315 -5.29 -12.68 23.92
C GLU A 315 -4.95 -13.33 22.55
N GLY A 316 -3.81 -13.00 21.92
CA GLY A 316 -3.36 -13.59 20.67
C GLY A 316 -4.02 -13.02 19.41
N VAL A 317 -4.58 -11.82 19.46
CA VAL A 317 -5.15 -11.10 18.31
C VAL A 317 -4.20 -10.00 17.87
N ALA A 318 -3.68 -10.08 16.65
CA ALA A 318 -2.83 -9.05 16.04
C ALA A 318 -3.69 -8.05 15.25
N ALA A 319 -3.54 -6.75 15.54
CA ALA A 319 -4.15 -5.62 14.84
C ALA A 319 -3.16 -4.44 14.82
N SER A 320 -3.53 -3.29 14.27
CA SER A 320 -2.65 -2.12 14.18
C SER A 320 -3.41 -0.83 14.51
N ALA A 321 -2.69 0.19 15.02
CA ALA A 321 -3.22 1.54 15.22
C ALA A 321 -3.13 2.43 13.96
N GLY A 322 -2.93 1.86 12.76
CA GLY A 322 -2.81 2.60 11.52
C GLY A 322 -1.38 3.07 11.22
N ALA A 323 -0.81 3.95 12.00
CA ALA A 323 0.55 4.45 11.84
C ALA A 323 1.58 3.52 12.52
N ALA A 324 1.80 2.33 12.00
CA ALA A 324 2.69 1.30 12.59
C ALA A 324 4.21 1.60 12.42
N CYS A 325 4.63 2.80 12.07
CA CYS A 325 6.01 3.08 11.66
C CYS A 325 6.77 4.09 12.52
N SER A 326 6.21 4.63 13.61
CA SER A 326 6.97 5.52 14.47
C SER A 326 7.41 4.83 15.76
N SER A 327 8.71 4.76 15.94
CA SER A 327 9.39 4.25 17.12
C SER A 327 8.90 4.96 18.40
N GLY A 328 7.99 4.35 19.13
CA GLY A 328 7.78 4.62 20.55
C GLY A 328 6.84 5.75 20.94
N SER A 329 6.20 6.48 20.03
CA SER A 329 5.07 7.36 20.34
C SER A 329 3.93 7.13 19.35
N LEU A 330 2.73 6.86 19.85
CA LEU A 330 1.54 6.77 19.02
C LEU A 330 1.05 8.18 18.65
N GLU A 331 1.65 8.78 17.63
CA GLU A 331 1.05 9.96 17.04
C GLU A 331 -0.29 9.58 16.38
N PRO A 332 -1.31 10.45 16.47
CA PRO A 332 -2.56 10.22 15.81
C PRO A 332 -2.36 10.03 14.29
N SER A 333 -3.09 9.09 13.68
CA SER A 333 -3.01 8.84 12.25
C SER A 333 -3.20 10.11 11.43
N HIS A 334 -2.21 10.45 10.60
CA HIS A 334 -2.30 11.58 9.67
C HIS A 334 -3.45 11.42 8.67
N VAL A 335 -3.78 10.17 8.31
CA VAL A 335 -4.91 9.84 7.42
C VAL A 335 -6.23 10.23 8.07
N LEU A 336 -6.46 9.79 9.30
CA LEU A 336 -7.70 10.08 10.04
C LEU A 336 -7.82 11.58 10.37
N LEU A 337 -6.72 12.23 10.72
CA LEU A 337 -6.68 13.69 10.91
C LEU A 337 -6.98 14.43 9.60
N ALA A 338 -6.41 14.01 8.47
CA ALA A 338 -6.68 14.60 7.16
C ALA A 338 -8.14 14.43 6.72
N MET A 339 -8.84 13.37 7.18
CA MET A 339 -10.27 13.18 7.01
C MET A 339 -11.13 14.10 7.88
N GLY A 340 -10.53 14.93 8.74
CA GLY A 340 -11.22 15.84 9.66
C GLY A 340 -11.78 15.15 10.92
N LEU A 341 -11.30 13.96 11.27
CA LEU A 341 -11.70 13.31 12.51
C LEU A 341 -11.04 13.97 13.72
N ALA A 342 -11.79 14.04 14.82
CA ALA A 342 -11.27 14.59 16.08
C ALA A 342 -10.06 13.77 16.57
N PRO A 343 -9.03 14.42 17.16
CA PRO A 343 -7.83 13.73 17.63
C PRO A 343 -8.11 12.57 18.59
N GLU A 344 -9.13 12.69 19.44
CA GLU A 344 -9.55 11.66 20.39
C GLU A 344 -10.08 10.41 19.66
N ARG A 345 -10.82 10.61 18.56
CA ARG A 345 -11.29 9.52 17.70
C ARG A 345 -10.12 8.86 16.96
N CYS A 346 -9.15 9.64 16.50
CA CYS A 346 -7.94 9.11 15.88
C CYS A 346 -7.15 8.25 16.88
N ALA A 347 -6.96 8.72 18.10
CA ALA A 347 -6.23 8.04 19.18
C ALA A 347 -6.92 6.79 19.73
N SER A 348 -8.21 6.60 19.42
CA SER A 348 -9.01 5.41 19.78
C SER A 348 -9.27 4.48 18.59
N SER A 349 -8.61 4.67 17.46
CA SER A 349 -8.87 3.93 16.22
C SER A 349 -7.90 2.78 16.00
N LEU A 350 -8.40 1.62 15.60
CA LEU A 350 -7.62 0.46 15.18
C LEU A 350 -7.97 0.05 13.75
N ARG A 351 -6.93 -0.39 13.03
CA ARG A 351 -7.08 -1.07 11.75
C ARG A 351 -7.05 -2.57 11.97
N PHE A 352 -8.01 -3.26 11.40
CA PHE A 352 -7.99 -4.71 11.18
C PHE A 352 -7.85 -4.99 9.70
N SER A 353 -6.95 -5.87 9.34
CA SER A 353 -6.74 -6.25 7.95
C SER A 353 -6.62 -7.76 7.80
N LEU A 354 -7.45 -8.30 6.92
CA LEU A 354 -7.68 -9.71 6.71
C LEU A 354 -6.83 -10.25 5.57
N GLY A 355 -6.62 -11.57 5.53
CA GLY A 355 -5.89 -12.22 4.47
C GLY A 355 -6.47 -13.58 4.08
N ARG A 356 -5.77 -14.29 3.18
CA ARG A 356 -6.19 -15.61 2.72
C ARG A 356 -6.41 -16.62 3.83
N GLY A 357 -5.57 -16.56 4.87
CA GLY A 357 -5.67 -17.47 6.01
C GLY A 357 -6.76 -17.12 7.01
N THR A 358 -7.37 -15.94 6.92
CA THR A 358 -8.39 -15.50 7.88
C THR A 358 -9.64 -16.36 7.77
N THR A 359 -10.10 -16.89 8.92
CA THR A 359 -11.27 -17.74 9.05
C THR A 359 -12.42 -17.05 9.76
N ALA A 360 -13.64 -17.58 9.63
CA ALA A 360 -14.80 -17.09 10.35
C ALA A 360 -14.64 -17.24 11.88
N ASP A 361 -14.00 -18.32 12.33
CA ASP A 361 -13.77 -18.58 13.76
C ASP A 361 -12.80 -17.55 14.36
N GLU A 362 -11.77 -17.13 13.61
CA GLU A 362 -10.87 -16.05 14.02
C GLU A 362 -11.61 -14.71 14.13
N ILE A 363 -12.59 -14.44 13.26
CA ILE A 363 -13.44 -13.24 13.33
C ILE A 363 -14.30 -13.26 14.58
N GLU A 364 -15.01 -14.36 14.84
CA GLU A 364 -15.84 -14.50 16.06
C GLU A 364 -15.01 -14.40 17.34
N TYR A 365 -13.84 -15.06 17.34
CA TYR A 365 -12.91 -14.96 18.46
C TYR A 365 -12.49 -13.51 18.71
N THR A 366 -12.12 -12.80 17.65
CA THR A 366 -11.70 -11.38 17.73
C THR A 366 -12.83 -10.50 18.27
N ILE A 367 -14.06 -10.67 17.80
CA ILE A 367 -15.23 -9.92 18.31
C ILE A 367 -15.35 -10.11 19.82
N GLY A 368 -15.30 -11.36 20.30
CA GLY A 368 -15.39 -11.65 21.73
C GLY A 368 -14.23 -11.08 22.55
N VAL A 369 -13.01 -11.13 22.02
CA VAL A 369 -11.82 -10.55 22.70
C VAL A 369 -11.92 -9.04 22.79
N VAL A 370 -12.27 -8.34 21.69
CA VAL A 370 -12.43 -6.87 21.67
C VAL A 370 -13.50 -6.44 22.66
N ALA A 371 -14.67 -7.12 22.68
CA ALA A 371 -15.77 -6.79 23.59
C ALA A 371 -15.32 -6.83 25.05
N ARG A 372 -14.68 -7.94 25.47
CA ARG A 372 -14.17 -8.08 26.85
C ARG A 372 -13.07 -7.07 27.19
N ALA A 373 -12.18 -6.77 26.24
CA ALA A 373 -11.12 -5.78 26.42
C ALA A 373 -11.70 -4.38 26.63
N LEU A 374 -12.69 -3.99 25.83
CA LEU A 374 -13.38 -2.70 25.96
C LEU A 374 -14.11 -2.57 27.29
N GLU A 375 -14.81 -3.61 27.72
CA GLU A 375 -15.48 -3.63 29.02
C GLU A 375 -14.49 -3.40 30.17
N ARG A 376 -13.36 -4.11 30.16
CA ARG A 376 -12.29 -3.95 31.16
C ARG A 376 -11.68 -2.54 31.14
N LEU A 377 -11.35 -2.01 29.96
CA LEU A 377 -10.70 -0.69 29.83
C LEU A 377 -11.64 0.46 30.25
N ARG A 378 -12.92 0.37 29.91
CA ARG A 378 -13.93 1.36 30.30
C ARG A 378 -14.30 1.29 31.77
N GLY A 379 -14.34 0.08 32.35
CA GLY A 379 -14.60 -0.12 33.79
C GLY A 379 -13.44 0.30 34.69
N ALA A 380 -12.21 0.34 34.16
CA ALA A 380 -11.01 0.78 34.88
C ALA A 380 -10.84 2.31 34.95
N VAL A 381 -11.61 3.09 34.17
CA VAL A 381 -11.65 4.56 34.28
C VAL A 381 -12.53 4.92 35.47
N PRO A 382 -12.01 5.53 36.57
CA PRO A 382 -12.84 5.93 37.70
C PRO A 382 -13.91 6.92 37.21
N ALA A 383 -15.17 6.67 37.59
CA ALA A 383 -16.24 7.64 37.43
C ALA A 383 -15.91 8.87 38.30
N GLY A 384 -15.32 9.90 37.74
CA GLY A 384 -15.08 11.14 38.44
C GLY A 384 -13.74 11.83 38.18
N VAL A 385 -13.63 12.53 37.06
CA VAL A 385 -13.10 13.91 37.03
C VAL A 385 -13.94 14.61 35.95
N GLY A 386 -15.06 15.22 36.41
CA GLY A 386 -15.82 16.18 35.64
C GLY A 386 -15.33 17.58 35.91
#